data_2504923439f21718c2d4ad7efb03893a
#
_entry.id   2504923439f21718c2d4ad7efb03893a
#
_cell.length_a   1.000
_cell.length_b   1.000
_cell.length_c   1.000
_cell.angle_alpha   90.00
_cell.angle_beta   90.00
_cell.angle_gamma   90.00
#
_symmetry.space_group_name_H-M   'P 1'
#
loop_
_entity.id
_entity.type
_entity.pdbx_description
1 polymer ?
#
loop_
_entity_poly.entity_id
_entity_poly.type
_entity_poly.pdbx_seq_one_letter_code
_entity_poly.pdbx_strand_id
1 'polypeptide(L)'
;MSQFGEIYRDEDVDISVLHGKTIAIIGYGSQGKAQGKSLRDSGINVIIGVGDRAVHNSWKDAEADGFAAYDIAEAVKKADIVHILLQDPAQPAVYYSCSHAHLRPGQTLSFAHGFAILYGTIKPPKDVD
;
A
#
# COMPACT_ATOMS: atom_id res chain seq x y z
N MET A 1 -9.19 -12.70 30.21
CA MET A 1 -8.26 -12.24 29.14
C MET A 1 -7.22 -13.31 28.93
N SER A 2 -7.05 -13.77 27.69
CA SER A 2 -5.95 -14.67 27.37
C SER A 2 -4.63 -13.92 27.49
N GLN A 3 -3.59 -14.54 28.00
CA GLN A 3 -2.23 -13.96 28.09
C GLN A 3 -1.63 -13.69 26.69
N PHE A 4 -2.25 -14.17 25.63
CA PHE A 4 -1.72 -14.14 24.25
C PHE A 4 -2.48 -13.20 23.32
N GLY A 5 -3.35 -12.36 23.84
CA GLY A 5 -4.19 -11.49 23.03
C GLY A 5 -5.35 -12.23 22.38
N GLU A 6 -6.12 -11.52 21.59
CA GLU A 6 -7.25 -12.04 20.83
C GLU A 6 -6.77 -12.57 19.49
N ILE A 7 -7.20 -13.77 19.12
CA ILE A 7 -6.88 -14.38 17.82
C ILE A 7 -8.12 -14.26 16.94
N TYR A 8 -8.00 -13.49 15.86
CA TYR A 8 -9.03 -13.36 14.84
C TYR A 8 -8.90 -14.48 13.80
N ARG A 9 -10.02 -15.00 13.35
CA ARG A 9 -10.16 -16.03 12.30
C ARG A 9 -10.98 -15.47 11.16
N ASP A 10 -11.10 -16.23 10.06
CA ASP A 10 -11.86 -15.80 8.88
C ASP A 10 -13.31 -15.42 9.21
N GLU A 11 -13.93 -16.13 10.15
CA GLU A 11 -15.30 -15.86 10.63
C GLU A 11 -15.43 -14.56 11.44
N ASP A 12 -14.32 -14.04 11.97
CA ASP A 12 -14.30 -12.81 12.78
C ASP A 12 -14.07 -11.55 11.95
N VAL A 13 -13.78 -11.70 10.65
CA VAL A 13 -13.46 -10.59 9.76
C VAL A 13 -14.46 -10.50 8.62
N ASP A 14 -14.84 -9.27 8.31
CA ASP A 14 -15.72 -8.96 7.20
C ASP A 14 -14.94 -8.22 6.10
N ILE A 15 -14.57 -8.94 5.05
CA ILE A 15 -13.83 -8.36 3.91
C ILE A 15 -14.66 -7.32 3.15
N SER A 16 -15.98 -7.30 3.34
CA SER A 16 -16.85 -6.36 2.65
C SER A 16 -16.52 -4.89 2.97
N VAL A 17 -15.85 -4.63 4.09
CA VAL A 17 -15.38 -3.27 4.46
C VAL A 17 -14.39 -2.69 3.43
N LEU A 18 -13.75 -3.54 2.64
CA LEU A 18 -12.82 -3.16 1.57
C LEU A 18 -13.51 -3.04 0.20
N HIS A 19 -14.75 -3.53 0.06
CA HIS A 19 -15.48 -3.43 -1.19
C HIS A 19 -15.79 -1.98 -1.52
N GLY A 20 -15.57 -1.59 -2.78
CA GLY A 20 -15.71 -0.21 -3.24
C GLY A 20 -14.54 0.71 -2.90
N LYS A 21 -13.53 0.21 -2.18
CA LYS A 21 -12.30 0.93 -1.91
C LYS A 21 -11.21 0.57 -2.91
N THR A 22 -10.32 1.53 -3.18
CA THR A 22 -9.14 1.33 -4.01
C THR A 22 -7.91 1.26 -3.12
N ILE A 23 -7.15 0.18 -3.24
CA ILE A 23 -5.86 0.00 -2.56
C ILE A 23 -4.74 0.28 -3.58
N ALA A 24 -3.90 1.27 -3.28
CA ALA A 24 -2.67 1.50 -4.02
C ALA A 24 -1.52 0.75 -3.33
N ILE A 25 -0.92 -0.17 -4.03
CA ILE A 25 0.33 -0.79 -3.60
C ILE A 25 1.49 0.04 -4.15
N ILE A 26 2.31 0.54 -3.24
CA ILE A 26 3.49 1.33 -3.57
C ILE A 26 4.70 0.40 -3.56
N GLY A 27 5.25 0.19 -4.75
CA GLY A 27 6.29 -0.80 -5.01
C GLY A 27 5.73 -2.10 -5.57
N TYR A 28 6.42 -2.66 -6.57
CA TYR A 28 5.99 -3.90 -7.23
C TYR A 28 7.15 -4.90 -7.31
N GLY A 29 7.79 -5.12 -6.17
CA GLY A 29 8.75 -6.20 -5.95
C GLY A 29 8.04 -7.51 -5.59
N SER A 30 8.74 -8.43 -4.94
CA SER A 30 8.18 -9.75 -4.58
C SER A 30 6.92 -9.65 -3.71
N GLN A 31 6.93 -8.80 -2.69
CA GLN A 31 5.76 -8.62 -1.82
C GLN A 31 4.63 -7.86 -2.51
N GLY A 32 4.93 -6.79 -3.23
CA GLY A 32 3.93 -6.03 -3.97
C GLY A 32 3.19 -6.89 -4.98
N LYS A 33 3.92 -7.72 -5.71
CA LYS A 33 3.36 -8.69 -6.65
C LYS A 33 2.46 -9.72 -5.96
N ALA A 34 2.95 -10.35 -4.89
CA ALA A 34 2.22 -11.39 -4.18
C ALA A 34 0.96 -10.85 -3.51
N GLN A 35 1.08 -9.77 -2.74
CA GLN A 35 -0.04 -9.17 -2.01
C GLN A 35 -1.06 -8.53 -2.96
N GLY A 36 -0.59 -7.86 -4.03
CA GLY A 36 -1.48 -7.29 -5.05
C GLY A 36 -2.35 -8.34 -5.72
N LYS A 37 -1.77 -9.46 -6.11
CA LYS A 37 -2.51 -10.57 -6.72
C LYS A 37 -3.50 -11.19 -5.72
N SER A 38 -3.09 -11.41 -4.49
CA SER A 38 -3.97 -11.97 -3.44
C SER A 38 -5.17 -11.06 -3.16
N LEU A 39 -4.95 -9.76 -3.05
CA LEU A 39 -6.04 -8.79 -2.85
C LEU A 39 -7.00 -8.78 -4.06
N ARG A 40 -6.46 -8.76 -5.27
CA ARG A 40 -7.28 -8.83 -6.49
C ARG A 40 -8.10 -10.11 -6.56
N ASP A 41 -7.50 -11.25 -6.24
CA ASP A 41 -8.19 -12.55 -6.24
C ASP A 41 -9.29 -12.60 -5.17
N SER A 42 -9.19 -11.78 -4.14
CA SER A 42 -10.23 -11.56 -3.12
C SER A 42 -11.29 -10.53 -3.53
N GLY A 43 -11.25 -10.03 -4.77
CA GLY A 43 -12.25 -9.10 -5.30
C GLY A 43 -12.01 -7.63 -4.94
N ILE A 44 -10.82 -7.28 -4.46
CA ILE A 44 -10.47 -5.90 -4.09
C ILE A 44 -9.90 -5.16 -5.30
N ASN A 45 -10.27 -3.89 -5.45
CA ASN A 45 -9.70 -3.03 -6.48
C ASN A 45 -8.28 -2.60 -6.10
N VAL A 46 -7.29 -3.05 -6.86
CA VAL A 46 -5.87 -2.78 -6.62
C VAL A 46 -5.27 -2.02 -7.79
N ILE A 47 -4.57 -0.94 -7.48
CA ILE A 47 -3.70 -0.21 -8.42
C ILE A 47 -2.26 -0.26 -7.91
N ILE A 48 -1.31 -0.07 -8.82
CA ILE A 48 0.12 -0.14 -8.50
C ILE A 48 0.74 1.24 -8.69
N GLY A 49 1.44 1.71 -7.66
CA GLY A 49 2.27 2.90 -7.72
C GLY A 49 3.74 2.51 -7.80
N VAL A 50 4.42 2.91 -8.84
CA VAL A 50 5.83 2.61 -9.08
C VAL A 50 6.60 3.87 -9.44
N GLY A 51 7.91 3.81 -9.24
CA GLY A 51 8.80 4.90 -9.61
C GLY A 51 8.89 5.13 -11.12
N ASP A 52 9.86 5.93 -11.53
CA ASP A 52 10.02 6.34 -12.92
C ASP A 52 9.99 5.16 -13.88
N ARG A 53 9.07 5.23 -14.85
CA ARG A 53 8.87 4.22 -15.90
C ARG A 53 10.13 3.97 -16.72
N ALA A 54 10.98 4.97 -16.88
CA ALA A 54 12.20 4.85 -17.66
C ALA A 54 13.29 4.03 -16.92
N VAL A 55 13.20 3.95 -15.60
CA VAL A 55 14.24 3.35 -14.75
C VAL A 55 13.82 1.98 -14.20
N HIS A 56 12.53 1.77 -13.97
CA HIS A 56 12.01 0.58 -13.29
C HIS A 56 11.19 -0.33 -14.21
N ASN A 57 11.61 -1.60 -14.30
CA ASN A 57 10.84 -2.63 -15.02
C ASN A 57 9.50 -2.97 -14.34
N SER A 58 9.31 -2.54 -13.10
CA SER A 58 8.10 -2.82 -12.31
C SER A 58 6.80 -2.36 -12.99
N TRP A 59 6.85 -1.32 -13.82
CA TRP A 59 5.73 -0.90 -14.64
C TRP A 59 5.27 -1.99 -15.60
N LYS A 60 6.22 -2.54 -16.35
CA LYS A 60 5.95 -3.61 -17.32
C LYS A 60 5.43 -4.87 -16.64
N ASP A 61 6.00 -5.20 -15.49
CA ASP A 61 5.59 -6.37 -14.72
C ASP A 61 4.17 -6.22 -14.19
N ALA A 62 3.82 -5.04 -13.65
CA ALA A 62 2.49 -4.75 -13.15
C ALA A 62 1.45 -4.78 -14.28
N GLU A 63 1.73 -4.14 -15.41
CA GLU A 63 0.87 -4.13 -16.58
C GLU A 63 0.69 -5.54 -17.17
N ALA A 64 1.77 -6.34 -17.24
CA ALA A 64 1.73 -7.73 -17.70
C ALA A 64 0.88 -8.62 -16.78
N ASP A 65 0.86 -8.34 -15.49
CA ASP A 65 0.02 -9.03 -14.52
C ASP A 65 -1.44 -8.51 -14.49
N GLY A 66 -1.77 -7.53 -15.34
CA GLY A 66 -3.13 -7.01 -15.52
C GLY A 66 -3.52 -5.87 -14.57
N PHE A 67 -2.57 -5.25 -13.88
CA PHE A 67 -2.84 -4.10 -13.02
C PHE A 67 -2.75 -2.78 -13.77
N ALA A 68 -3.57 -1.82 -13.36
CA ALA A 68 -3.34 -0.42 -13.70
C ALA A 68 -2.15 0.11 -12.89
N ALA A 69 -1.13 0.58 -13.58
CA ALA A 69 0.08 1.14 -12.98
C ALA A 69 0.15 2.66 -13.19
N TYR A 70 0.57 3.36 -12.16
CA TYR A 70 0.70 4.82 -12.13
C TYR A 70 2.04 5.19 -11.51
N ASP A 71 2.48 6.45 -11.69
CA ASP A 71 3.49 6.97 -10.80
C ASP A 71 2.95 7.03 -9.36
N ILE A 72 3.86 7.06 -8.38
CA ILE A 72 3.48 6.93 -6.97
C ILE A 72 2.53 8.06 -6.53
N ALA A 73 2.77 9.28 -6.97
CA ALA A 73 1.94 10.42 -6.61
C ALA A 73 0.50 10.26 -7.12
N GLU A 74 0.33 9.82 -8.36
CA GLU A 74 -0.97 9.55 -8.95
C GLU A 74 -1.69 8.38 -8.27
N ALA A 75 -0.96 7.31 -7.96
CA ALA A 75 -1.52 6.17 -7.24
C ALA A 75 -2.04 6.59 -5.85
N VAL A 76 -1.27 7.37 -5.10
CA VAL A 76 -1.67 7.90 -3.79
C VAL A 76 -2.94 8.75 -3.89
N LYS A 77 -3.04 9.62 -4.89
CA LYS A 77 -4.24 10.46 -5.09
C LYS A 77 -5.50 9.65 -5.38
N LYS A 78 -5.36 8.52 -6.06
CA LYS A 78 -6.49 7.66 -6.48
C LYS A 78 -6.94 6.67 -5.39
N ALA A 79 -6.14 6.45 -4.38
CA ALA A 79 -6.36 5.39 -3.40
C ALA A 79 -7.19 5.84 -2.19
N ASP A 80 -7.88 4.90 -1.59
CA ASP A 80 -8.45 5.00 -0.25
C ASP A 80 -7.47 4.48 0.79
N ILE A 81 -6.73 3.43 0.44
CA ILE A 81 -5.69 2.81 1.25
C ILE A 81 -4.38 2.82 0.46
N VAL A 82 -3.35 3.39 1.05
CA VAL A 82 -1.99 3.41 0.50
C VAL A 82 -1.15 2.39 1.25
N HIS A 83 -0.79 1.29 0.58
CA HIS A 83 -0.03 0.19 1.17
C HIS A 83 1.41 0.21 0.66
N ILE A 84 2.35 0.58 1.52
CA ILE A 84 3.76 0.75 1.17
C ILE A 84 4.48 -0.59 1.33
N LEU A 85 4.96 -1.13 0.20
CA LEU A 85 5.70 -2.39 0.12
C LEU A 85 7.09 -2.19 -0.47
N LEU A 86 7.70 -1.05 -0.21
CA LEU A 86 9.09 -0.77 -0.51
C LEU A 86 10.00 -1.33 0.58
N GLN A 87 11.27 -1.54 0.24
CA GLN A 87 12.28 -1.88 1.24
C GLN A 87 12.42 -0.76 2.28
N ASP A 88 12.60 -1.11 3.55
CA ASP A 88 12.65 -0.15 4.66
C ASP A 88 13.58 1.04 4.42
N PRO A 89 14.82 0.87 3.93
CA PRO A 89 15.72 2.00 3.69
C PRO A 89 15.22 3.00 2.63
N ALA A 90 14.42 2.54 1.66
CA ALA A 90 13.89 3.37 0.59
C ALA A 90 12.61 4.11 0.97
N GLN A 91 11.89 3.63 1.96
CA GLN A 91 10.56 4.13 2.31
C GLN A 91 10.53 5.62 2.66
N PRO A 92 11.40 6.16 3.54
CA PRO A 92 11.34 7.57 3.91
C PRO A 92 11.53 8.50 2.72
N ALA A 93 12.51 8.24 1.87
CA ALA A 93 12.80 9.06 0.70
C ALA A 93 11.61 9.11 -0.26
N VAL A 94 11.07 7.94 -0.59
CA VAL A 94 9.91 7.84 -1.50
C VAL A 94 8.65 8.44 -0.86
N TYR A 95 8.43 8.19 0.42
CA TYR A 95 7.29 8.74 1.13
C TYR A 95 7.26 10.27 1.10
N TYR A 96 8.35 10.92 1.49
CA TYR A 96 8.40 12.38 1.55
C TYR A 96 8.48 13.04 0.17
N SER A 97 9.08 12.40 -0.83
CA SER A 97 9.16 12.97 -2.18
C SER A 97 7.88 12.78 -3.01
N CYS A 98 7.19 11.66 -2.84
CA CYS A 98 6.13 11.26 -3.77
C CYS A 98 4.75 11.09 -3.11
N SER A 99 4.68 10.80 -1.82
CA SER A 99 3.43 10.39 -1.17
C SER A 99 2.88 11.42 -0.20
N HIS A 100 3.71 11.96 0.67
CA HIS A 100 3.27 12.80 1.80
C HIS A 100 2.41 14.00 1.38
N ALA A 101 2.82 14.73 0.35
CA ALA A 101 2.10 15.92 -0.13
C ALA A 101 0.76 15.58 -0.82
N HIS A 102 0.51 14.34 -1.14
CA HIS A 102 -0.67 13.87 -1.87
C HIS A 102 -1.64 13.07 -1.01
N LEU A 103 -1.29 12.80 0.25
CA LEU A 103 -2.20 12.17 1.19
C LEU A 103 -3.34 13.12 1.55
N ARG A 104 -4.54 12.54 1.64
CA ARG A 104 -5.78 13.26 1.97
C ARG A 104 -6.32 12.80 3.32
N PRO A 105 -7.02 13.69 4.06
CA PRO A 105 -7.74 13.28 5.26
C PRO A 105 -8.65 12.08 4.99
N GLY A 106 -8.66 11.13 5.92
CA GLY A 106 -9.48 9.93 5.83
C GLY A 106 -8.90 8.79 5.00
N GLN A 107 -7.75 8.97 4.34
CA GLN A 107 -7.01 7.85 3.76
C GLN A 107 -6.35 7.02 4.86
N THR A 108 -6.11 5.75 4.56
CA THR A 108 -5.35 4.84 5.42
C THR A 108 -3.97 4.62 4.82
N LEU A 109 -2.94 4.75 5.63
CA LEU A 109 -1.56 4.45 5.28
C LEU A 109 -1.16 3.14 5.95
N SER A 110 -0.74 2.16 5.17
CA SER A 110 -0.46 0.81 5.64
C SER A 110 0.96 0.38 5.28
N PHE A 111 1.57 -0.37 6.17
CA PHE A 111 2.92 -0.93 6.01
C PHE A 111 2.89 -2.43 6.29
N ALA A 112 3.67 -3.21 5.55
CA ALA A 112 3.85 -4.63 5.86
C ALA A 112 4.70 -4.84 7.12
N HIS A 113 5.59 -3.88 7.43
CA HIS A 113 6.46 -3.90 8.60
C HIS A 113 6.48 -2.53 9.28
N GLY A 114 6.37 -2.51 10.59
CA GLY A 114 6.24 -1.27 11.38
C GLY A 114 7.52 -0.46 11.60
N PHE A 115 8.62 -0.81 10.96
CA PHE A 115 9.94 -0.18 11.17
C PHE A 115 9.90 1.35 11.03
N ALA A 116 9.35 1.85 9.94
CA ALA A 116 9.33 3.28 9.66
C ALA A 116 8.53 4.08 10.69
N ILE A 117 7.44 3.52 11.18
CA ILE A 117 6.60 4.14 12.20
C ILE A 117 7.26 4.05 13.57
N LEU A 118 7.75 2.87 13.94
CA LEU A 118 8.38 2.64 15.25
C LEU A 118 9.59 3.55 15.47
N TYR A 119 10.47 3.65 14.47
CA TYR A 119 11.68 4.47 14.56
C TYR A 119 11.48 5.93 14.11
N GLY A 120 10.26 6.31 13.73
CA GLY A 120 9.90 7.69 13.39
C GLY A 120 10.55 8.21 12.12
N THR A 121 10.98 7.33 11.21
CA THR A 121 11.52 7.73 9.91
C THR A 121 10.44 8.23 8.95
N ILE A 122 9.20 7.80 9.17
CA ILE A 122 8.00 8.34 8.54
C ILE A 122 7.04 8.81 9.64
N LYS A 123 6.55 10.03 9.49
CA LYS A 123 5.55 10.64 10.37
C LYS A 123 4.32 11.01 9.55
N PRO A 124 3.27 10.19 9.58
CA PRO A 124 2.04 10.46 8.85
C PRO A 124 1.35 11.73 9.34
N PRO A 125 0.53 12.38 8.49
CA PRO A 125 -0.38 13.42 8.94
C PRO A 125 -1.36 12.91 9.99
N LYS A 126 -1.84 13.79 10.87
CA LYS A 126 -2.73 13.42 11.97
C LYS A 126 -4.12 12.95 11.55
N ASP A 127 -4.53 13.30 10.35
CA ASP A 127 -5.83 13.01 9.76
C ASP A 127 -5.81 11.82 8.78
N VAL A 128 -4.71 11.09 8.78
CA VAL A 128 -4.50 9.84 8.04
C VAL A 128 -4.35 8.70 9.05
N ASP A 129 -5.09 7.62 8.84
CA ASP A 129 -5.03 6.41 9.66
C ASP A 129 -3.79 5.56 9.34
#